data_5ae2982f98926afa4c982e3129424cb1
#
_entry.id   5ae2982f98926afa4c982e3129424cb1
#
_cell.length_a   1.000
_cell.length_b   1.000
_cell.length_c   1.000
_cell.angle_alpha   90.00
_cell.angle_beta   90.00
_cell.angle_gamma   90.00
#
_symmetry.space_group_name_H-M   'P 1'
#
loop_
_entity.id
_entity.type
_entity.pdbx_description
1 polymer ?
#
loop_
_entity_poly.entity_id
_entity_poly.type
_entity_poly.pdbx_seq_one_letter_code
_entity_poly.pdbx_strand_id
1 'polypeptide(L)'
;MRKDVFVPTMVVEIHVPLLPTPGLPDGSHPFPWIEEIEDFLSDLEDQGDVEIFDEGEEDGDVYVFFVTGAGEGNLLAVASRVARLPGVPAGVVAVVSNDEAEEFGLGRRVTLPLPAS
;
A
#
# COMPACT_ATOMS: atom_id res chain seq x y z
N MET A 1 5.83 30.33 -16.87
CA MET A 1 6.19 29.67 -16.54
C MET A 1 6.22 29.01 -15.83
N ARG A 2 6.31 28.70 -15.91
CA ARG A 2 6.46 28.01 -15.28
C ARG A 2 6.99 27.63 -14.53
N LYS A 3 6.92 27.41 -13.99
CA LYS A 3 7.58 27.06 -13.34
C LYS A 3 8.03 26.19 -13.06
N ASP A 4 8.17 26.47 -13.05
CA ASP A 4 9.10 25.48 -12.92
C ASP A 4 9.44 24.94 -11.60
N VAL A 5 8.64 25.05 -10.60
CA VAL A 5 8.79 24.40 -9.33
C VAL A 5 8.31 22.99 -9.49
N PHE A 6 9.22 22.03 -9.58
CA PHE A 6 8.89 20.64 -9.61
C PHE A 6 8.60 20.18 -8.19
N VAL A 7 7.37 19.77 -7.94
CA VAL A 7 6.96 19.21 -6.66
C VAL A 7 6.81 17.71 -6.83
N PRO A 8 7.60 16.89 -6.12
CA PRO A 8 7.46 15.44 -6.25
C PRO A 8 6.05 14.97 -5.89
N THR A 9 5.57 13.98 -6.62
CA THR A 9 4.28 13.37 -6.33
C THR A 9 4.42 12.49 -5.10
N MET A 10 3.52 12.65 -4.14
CA MET A 10 3.52 11.82 -2.94
C MET A 10 3.13 10.39 -3.31
N VAL A 11 3.88 9.44 -2.79
CA VAL A 11 3.62 8.01 -2.94
C VAL A 11 3.61 7.39 -1.56
N VAL A 12 2.60 6.60 -1.27
CA VAL A 12 2.56 5.82 -0.03
C VAL A 12 2.79 4.37 -0.39
N GLU A 13 3.78 3.76 0.25
CA GLU A 13 4.09 2.34 0.11
C GLU A 13 3.37 1.60 1.24
N ILE A 14 2.69 0.52 0.89
CA ILE A 14 1.99 -0.30 1.88
C ILE A 14 2.75 -1.62 1.96
N HIS A 15 3.45 -1.82 3.07
CA HIS A 15 4.27 -3.00 3.30
C HIS A 15 3.49 -4.02 4.11
N VAL A 16 3.19 -5.16 3.49
CA VAL A 16 2.42 -6.24 4.13
C VAL A 16 3.34 -7.43 4.36
N PRO A 17 3.45 -7.93 5.61
CA PRO A 17 4.29 -9.10 5.85
C PRO A 17 3.86 -10.29 4.99
N LEU A 18 4.83 -10.99 4.41
CA LEU A 18 4.55 -12.17 3.59
C LEU A 18 4.26 -13.37 4.50
N LEU A 19 3.11 -13.34 5.14
CA LEU A 19 2.65 -14.40 6.02
C LEU A 19 1.47 -15.11 5.38
N PRO A 20 1.50 -16.44 5.31
CA PRO A 20 0.38 -17.19 4.72
C PRO A 20 -0.89 -17.01 5.53
N THR A 21 -2.03 -17.01 4.85
CA THR A 21 -3.32 -17.01 5.52
C THR A 21 -3.49 -18.37 6.21
N PRO A 22 -3.79 -18.39 7.53
CA PRO A 22 -3.94 -19.66 8.23
C PRO A 22 -5.21 -20.41 7.80
N GLY A 23 -5.17 -21.71 7.88
CA GLY A 23 -6.34 -22.55 7.64
C GLY A 23 -6.65 -22.82 6.17
N LEU A 24 -5.75 -22.46 5.25
CA LEU A 24 -5.98 -22.74 3.83
C LEU A 24 -5.79 -24.23 3.51
N PRO A 25 -6.57 -24.78 2.56
CA PRO A 25 -6.37 -26.14 2.12
C PRO A 25 -5.01 -26.33 1.46
N ASP A 26 -4.49 -27.54 1.49
CA ASP A 26 -3.25 -27.88 0.81
C ASP A 26 -3.36 -27.54 -0.69
N GLY A 27 -2.31 -26.98 -1.24
CA GLY A 27 -2.26 -26.61 -2.65
C GLY A 27 -2.84 -25.22 -2.95
N SER A 28 -3.40 -24.54 -1.95
CA SER A 28 -3.90 -23.18 -2.13
C SER A 28 -2.74 -22.18 -2.17
N HIS A 29 -2.98 -21.05 -2.86
CA HIS A 29 -2.01 -19.96 -2.85
C HIS A 29 -1.85 -19.45 -1.42
N PRO A 30 -0.60 -19.35 -0.88
CA PRO A 30 -0.43 -18.99 0.52
C PRO A 30 -0.79 -17.54 0.85
N PHE A 31 -0.81 -16.66 -0.16
CA PHE A 31 -1.04 -15.23 0.06
C PHE A 31 -2.24 -14.73 -0.76
N PRO A 32 -3.46 -15.25 -0.51
CA PRO A 32 -4.63 -14.81 -1.30
C PRO A 32 -4.95 -13.33 -1.09
N TRP A 33 -4.48 -12.74 0.01
CA TRP A 33 -4.68 -11.33 0.29
C TRP A 33 -3.98 -10.41 -0.71
N ILE A 34 -2.97 -10.91 -1.44
CA ILE A 34 -2.30 -10.08 -2.45
C ILE A 34 -3.31 -9.67 -3.52
N GLU A 35 -4.03 -10.64 -4.07
CA GLU A 35 -5.04 -10.37 -5.10
C GLU A 35 -6.19 -9.55 -4.55
N GLU A 36 -6.62 -9.83 -3.32
CA GLU A 36 -7.69 -9.08 -2.69
C GLU A 36 -7.33 -7.61 -2.51
N ILE A 37 -6.07 -7.31 -2.12
CA ILE A 37 -5.62 -5.94 -2.00
C ILE A 37 -5.55 -5.28 -3.37
N GLU A 38 -5.05 -5.99 -4.38
CA GLU A 38 -4.97 -5.47 -5.74
C GLU A 38 -6.36 -5.11 -6.26
N ASP A 39 -7.34 -5.97 -6.03
CA ASP A 39 -8.72 -5.70 -6.44
C ASP A 39 -9.30 -4.50 -5.71
N PHE A 40 -9.04 -4.40 -4.41
CA PHE A 40 -9.51 -3.27 -3.60
C PHE A 40 -8.94 -1.95 -4.11
N LEU A 41 -7.63 -1.90 -4.36
CA LEU A 41 -6.98 -0.70 -4.85
C LEU A 41 -7.44 -0.34 -6.27
N SER A 42 -7.63 -1.35 -7.11
CA SER A 42 -8.12 -1.14 -8.47
C SER A 42 -9.53 -0.55 -8.47
N ASP A 43 -10.39 -1.00 -7.56
CA ASP A 43 -11.73 -0.44 -7.42
C ASP A 43 -11.68 1.03 -7.02
N LEU A 44 -10.78 1.38 -6.09
CA LEU A 44 -10.61 2.77 -5.68
C LEU A 44 -10.06 3.64 -6.81
N GLU A 45 -9.16 3.09 -7.61
CA GLU A 45 -8.63 3.80 -8.77
C GLU A 45 -9.75 4.07 -9.79
N ASP A 46 -10.60 3.09 -10.03
CA ASP A 46 -11.74 3.26 -10.94
C ASP A 46 -12.71 4.32 -10.44
N GLN A 47 -12.84 4.47 -9.13
CA GLN A 47 -13.70 5.49 -8.52
C GLN A 47 -13.04 6.88 -8.50
N GLY A 48 -11.74 6.96 -8.81
CA GLY A 48 -11.03 8.22 -8.80
C GLY A 48 -10.51 8.66 -7.44
N ASP A 49 -10.56 7.77 -6.45
CA ASP A 49 -10.13 8.11 -5.08
C ASP A 49 -8.61 8.08 -4.92
N VAL A 50 -7.94 7.19 -5.62
CA VAL A 50 -6.49 7.05 -5.62
C VAL A 50 -6.03 6.60 -6.99
N GLU A 51 -4.71 6.60 -7.19
CA GLU A 51 -4.11 6.00 -8.38
C GLU A 51 -3.09 4.97 -7.92
N ILE A 52 -2.99 3.87 -8.63
CA ILE A 52 -1.96 2.88 -8.40
C ILE A 52 -0.69 3.41 -9.08
N PHE A 53 0.36 3.66 -8.27
CA PHE A 53 1.59 4.26 -8.79
C PHE A 53 2.41 3.25 -9.59
N ASP A 54 2.48 2.01 -9.11
CA ASP A 54 3.26 0.96 -9.74
C ASP A 54 2.69 -0.38 -9.32
N GLU A 55 3.09 -1.44 -10.02
CA GLU A 55 2.69 -2.79 -9.63
C GLU A 55 3.31 -3.14 -8.29
N GLY A 56 2.59 -3.91 -7.50
CA GLY A 56 3.12 -4.41 -6.24
C GLY A 56 4.28 -5.36 -6.47
N GLU A 57 5.20 -5.43 -5.52
CA GLU A 57 6.35 -6.32 -5.65
C GLU A 57 6.80 -6.86 -4.30
N GLU A 58 7.41 -8.02 -4.36
CA GLU A 58 7.97 -8.66 -3.18
C GLU A 58 9.33 -8.04 -2.87
N ASP A 59 9.55 -7.70 -1.59
CA ASP A 59 10.81 -7.15 -1.14
C ASP A 59 11.19 -7.82 0.19
N GLY A 60 12.04 -8.82 0.10
CA GLY A 60 12.44 -9.58 1.28
C GLY A 60 11.26 -10.33 1.86
N ASP A 61 10.88 -9.99 3.08
CA ASP A 61 9.78 -10.66 3.79
C ASP A 61 8.49 -9.86 3.79
N VAL A 62 8.36 -8.86 2.91
CA VAL A 62 7.14 -8.08 2.73
C VAL A 62 6.75 -8.02 1.26
N TYR A 63 5.46 -7.76 1.03
CA TYR A 63 4.95 -7.41 -0.29
C TYR A 63 4.53 -5.95 -0.24
N VAL A 64 4.97 -5.16 -1.21
CA VAL A 64 4.79 -3.70 -1.20
C VAL A 64 3.83 -3.28 -2.29
N PHE A 65 2.81 -2.49 -1.92
CA PHE A 65 1.89 -1.85 -2.86
C PHE A 65 2.17 -0.35 -2.88
N PHE A 66 1.96 0.28 -4.01
CA PHE A 66 2.28 1.71 -4.19
C PHE A 66 1.02 2.46 -4.60
N VAL A 67 0.65 3.48 -3.85
CA VAL A 67 -0.52 4.31 -4.16
C VAL A 67 -0.15 5.79 -4.17
N THR A 68 -0.85 6.54 -4.99
CA THR A 68 -0.64 7.97 -5.16
C THR A 68 -1.97 8.63 -5.55
N GLY A 69 -1.95 9.89 -5.96
CA GLY A 69 -3.13 10.56 -6.50
C GLY A 69 -4.02 11.24 -5.48
N ALA A 70 -3.61 11.28 -4.21
CA ALA A 70 -4.37 11.92 -3.14
C ALA A 70 -3.41 12.50 -2.11
N GLY A 71 -3.93 13.26 -1.15
CA GLY A 71 -3.11 13.79 -0.08
C GLY A 71 -2.70 12.71 0.91
N GLU A 72 -1.72 13.02 1.74
CA GLU A 72 -1.17 12.06 2.70
C GLU A 72 -2.24 11.43 3.57
N GLY A 73 -3.13 12.25 4.13
CA GLY A 73 -4.17 11.72 5.01
C GLY A 73 -5.07 10.71 4.31
N ASN A 74 -5.46 10.99 3.07
CA ASN A 74 -6.31 10.08 2.30
C ASN A 74 -5.55 8.81 1.93
N LEU A 75 -4.28 8.93 1.53
CA LEU A 75 -3.48 7.76 1.18
C LEU A 75 -3.26 6.87 2.41
N LEU A 76 -3.01 7.47 3.57
CA LEU A 76 -2.87 6.70 4.81
C LEU A 76 -4.19 6.06 5.23
N ALA A 77 -5.32 6.74 5.00
CA ALA A 77 -6.63 6.13 5.27
C ALA A 77 -6.86 4.91 4.39
N VAL A 78 -6.49 4.99 3.12
CA VAL A 78 -6.58 3.85 2.20
C VAL A 78 -5.69 2.71 2.69
N ALA A 79 -4.45 3.02 3.07
CA ALA A 79 -3.53 2.02 3.59
C ALA A 79 -4.08 1.35 4.85
N SER A 80 -4.72 2.13 5.73
CA SER A 80 -5.35 1.58 6.93
C SER A 80 -6.49 0.63 6.58
N ARG A 81 -7.28 0.96 5.56
CA ARG A 81 -8.34 0.07 5.09
C ARG A 81 -7.77 -1.24 4.54
N VAL A 82 -6.65 -1.16 3.83
CA VAL A 82 -5.96 -2.36 3.35
C VAL A 82 -5.57 -3.25 4.54
N ALA A 83 -5.01 -2.64 5.58
CA ALA A 83 -4.59 -3.40 6.77
C ALA A 83 -5.76 -4.08 7.48
N ARG A 84 -6.98 -3.61 7.27
CA ARG A 84 -8.19 -4.15 7.89
C ARG A 84 -8.94 -5.14 7.02
N LEU A 85 -8.50 -5.37 5.80
CA LEU A 85 -9.17 -6.34 4.92
C LEU A 85 -9.04 -7.75 5.51
N PRO A 86 -10.09 -8.58 5.38
CA PRO A 86 -10.02 -9.95 5.88
C PRO A 86 -8.86 -10.72 5.23
N GLY A 87 -8.15 -11.49 6.02
CA GLY A 87 -7.05 -12.31 5.53
C GLY A 87 -5.71 -11.59 5.43
N VAL A 88 -5.67 -10.27 5.57
CA VAL A 88 -4.41 -9.53 5.53
C VAL A 88 -3.69 -9.71 6.87
N PRO A 89 -2.39 -10.08 6.86
CA PRO A 89 -1.65 -10.31 8.10
C PRO A 89 -1.53 -9.04 8.94
N ALA A 90 -1.38 -9.19 10.24
CA ALA A 90 -1.06 -8.09 11.13
C ALA A 90 0.37 -7.60 10.84
N GLY A 91 0.65 -6.36 11.23
CA GLY A 91 1.99 -5.82 11.05
C GLY A 91 2.18 -5.01 9.78
N VAL A 92 1.08 -4.63 9.12
CA VAL A 92 1.15 -3.77 7.93
C VAL A 92 1.67 -2.39 8.32
N VAL A 93 2.57 -1.85 7.50
CA VAL A 93 3.19 -0.54 7.73
C VAL A 93 3.08 0.25 6.44
N ALA A 94 2.74 1.53 6.55
CA ALA A 94 2.81 2.45 5.42
C ALA A 94 4.12 3.22 5.48
N VAL A 95 4.69 3.50 4.32
CA VAL A 95 5.87 4.37 4.22
C VAL A 95 5.50 5.54 3.32
N VAL A 96 5.55 6.75 3.86
CA VAL A 96 5.23 7.96 3.09
C VAL A 96 6.49 8.40 2.36
N SER A 97 6.42 8.43 1.05
CA SER A 97 7.57 8.72 0.20
C SER A 97 7.12 9.62 -0.96
N ASN A 98 7.88 9.63 -2.05
CA ASN A 98 7.53 10.38 -3.24
C ASN A 98 8.15 9.70 -4.47
N ASP A 99 7.78 10.16 -5.65
CA ASP A 99 8.19 9.53 -6.91
C ASP A 99 9.66 9.81 -7.27
N GLU A 100 10.35 10.62 -6.49
CA GLU A 100 11.78 10.87 -6.68
C GLU A 100 12.64 10.03 -5.74
N ALA A 101 12.06 9.23 -4.87
CA ALA A 101 12.81 8.38 -3.96
C ALA A 101 13.63 7.36 -4.76
N GLU A 102 14.91 7.25 -4.45
CA GLU A 102 15.81 6.31 -5.14
C GLU A 102 15.50 4.87 -4.77
N GLU A 103 15.06 4.65 -3.54
CA GLU A 103 14.71 3.32 -3.05
C GLU A 103 13.45 3.43 -2.23
N PHE A 104 12.61 2.39 -2.28
CA PHE A 104 11.46 2.38 -1.39
C PHE A 104 11.88 1.96 0.02
N GLY A 105 11.01 2.24 0.99
CA GLY A 105 11.28 1.92 2.39
C GLY A 105 12.04 3.01 3.14
N LEU A 106 12.47 4.08 2.47
CA LEU A 106 13.25 5.14 3.09
C LEU A 106 12.41 6.30 3.64
N GLY A 107 11.11 6.32 3.35
CA GLY A 107 10.24 7.39 3.81
C GLY A 107 9.83 7.23 5.26
N ARG A 108 8.88 8.07 5.69
CA ARG A 108 8.36 8.03 7.05
C ARG A 108 7.44 6.82 7.23
N ARG A 109 7.71 6.02 8.23
CA ARG A 109 6.94 4.81 8.51
C ARG A 109 5.75 5.12 9.43
N VAL A 110 4.60 4.53 9.09
CA VAL A 110 3.38 4.68 9.87
C VAL A 110 2.81 3.29 10.14
N THR A 111 2.63 2.97 11.41
CA THR A 111 2.04 1.68 11.80
C THR A 111 0.56 1.65 11.45
N LEU A 112 0.09 0.56 10.88
CA LEU A 112 -1.30 0.37 10.48
C LEU A 112 -1.95 -0.77 11.25
N PRO A 113 -3.28 -0.79 11.39
CA PRO A 113 -4.19 0.28 10.96
C PRO A 113 -4.04 1.52 11.81
N LEU A 114 -4.51 2.66 11.28
CA LEU A 114 -4.45 3.91 12.04
C LEU A 114 -5.34 3.80 13.27
N PRO A 115 -4.94 4.43 14.40
CA PRO A 115 -5.80 4.40 15.58
C PRO A 115 -7.11 5.15 15.31
N ALA A 116 -8.19 4.65 15.89
CA ALA A 116 -9.47 5.32 15.83
C ALA A 116 -9.38 6.62 16.63
N SER A 117 -9.94 7.67 16.07
CA SER A 117 -9.93 8.97 16.75
C SER A 117 -11.32 9.42 17.09
#